data_bd85447e16fdab0277ed7a2fc36a1bb8
#
_entry.id   bd85447e16fdab0277ed7a2fc36a1bb8
#
_cell.length_a   1.000
_cell.length_b   1.000
_cell.length_c   1.000
_cell.angle_alpha   90.00
_cell.angle_beta   90.00
_cell.angle_gamma   90.00
#
_symmetry.space_group_name_H-M   'P 1'
#
loop_
_entity.id
_entity.type
_entity.pdbx_description
1 polymer ?
#
loop_
_entity_poly.entity_id
_entity_poly.type
_entity_poly.pdbx_seq_one_letter_code
_entity_poly.pdbx_strand_id
1 'polypeptide(L)'
;GWGTLVFMAADEFGLDATGITLSQEQYDYTQAQIKQRHLEEKVHVQLKDYREVTGQFDYVTSVGMFEHVGKENLGLYFNKIQAFLVPGGRALIHGITGQHEGAGVDPFINQYIFPGGYIPNVAENLKHIMAAKLQFSDIEPLRRHYQKTLEIWYHNYQQVEQQVVKNYGERFDRMWQLYLQACAAAFEAGNIDVIQYLLVKAPSGTGLPMTRHYIYD
;
A
#
# COMPACT_ATOMS: atom_id res chain seq x y z
N GLY A 1 2.67 2.84 -7.94
CA GLY A 1 3.69 1.82 -8.22
C GLY A 1 3.86 1.53 -9.71
N TRP A 2 4.39 0.37 -10.06
CA TRP A 2 4.73 -0.02 -11.44
C TRP A 2 3.55 -0.59 -12.25
N GLY A 3 2.31 -0.40 -11.79
CA GLY A 3 1.10 -0.73 -12.55
C GLY A 3 0.55 -2.14 -12.37
N THR A 4 1.19 -3.03 -11.60
CA THR A 4 0.76 -4.45 -11.47
C THR A 4 -0.71 -4.59 -11.09
N LEU A 5 -1.21 -3.81 -10.12
CA LEU A 5 -2.60 -3.90 -9.68
C LEU A 5 -3.61 -3.44 -10.74
N VAL A 6 -3.32 -2.36 -11.47
CA VAL A 6 -4.25 -1.88 -12.51
C VAL A 6 -4.28 -2.83 -13.70
N PHE A 7 -3.15 -3.48 -14.02
CA PHE A 7 -3.13 -4.51 -15.05
C PHE A 7 -3.90 -5.75 -14.62
N MET A 8 -3.68 -6.25 -13.41
CA MET A 8 -4.46 -7.38 -12.86
C MET A 8 -5.96 -7.07 -12.84
N ALA A 9 -6.35 -5.87 -12.41
CA ALA A 9 -7.76 -5.46 -12.40
C ALA A 9 -8.39 -5.50 -13.79
N ALA A 10 -7.67 -5.09 -14.82
CA ALA A 10 -8.16 -5.12 -16.19
C ALA A 10 -8.13 -6.53 -16.80
N ASP A 11 -7.00 -7.23 -16.67
CA ASP A 11 -6.77 -8.52 -17.35
C ASP A 11 -7.59 -9.66 -16.74
N GLU A 12 -7.65 -9.73 -15.39
CA GLU A 12 -8.28 -10.85 -14.69
C GLU A 12 -9.74 -10.57 -14.32
N PHE A 13 -10.07 -9.31 -14.05
CA PHE A 13 -11.41 -8.93 -13.57
C PHE A 13 -12.20 -8.06 -14.56
N GLY A 14 -11.60 -7.68 -15.70
CA GLY A 14 -12.28 -6.89 -16.74
C GLY A 14 -12.66 -5.46 -16.31
N LEU A 15 -12.04 -4.95 -15.26
CA LEU A 15 -12.35 -3.64 -14.68
C LEU A 15 -11.71 -2.50 -15.50
N ASP A 16 -12.37 -1.33 -15.44
CA ASP A 16 -11.78 -0.05 -15.83
C ASP A 16 -10.99 0.49 -14.64
N ALA A 17 -9.66 0.57 -14.78
CA ALA A 17 -8.76 0.85 -13.68
C ALA A 17 -7.96 2.12 -13.89
N THR A 18 -8.03 3.05 -12.92
CA THR A 18 -7.21 4.26 -12.90
C THR A 18 -6.19 4.19 -11.79
N GLY A 19 -4.90 4.26 -12.15
CA GLY A 19 -3.78 4.37 -11.21
C GLY A 19 -3.20 5.78 -11.18
N ILE A 20 -2.64 6.15 -10.04
CA ILE A 20 -1.90 7.41 -9.87
C ILE A 20 -0.50 7.15 -9.36
N THR A 21 0.44 8.01 -9.72
CA THR A 21 1.80 8.02 -9.19
C THR A 21 2.37 9.43 -9.22
N LEU A 22 3.37 9.69 -8.37
CA LEU A 22 4.18 10.92 -8.41
C LEU A 22 5.53 10.70 -9.13
N SER A 23 5.88 9.45 -9.48
CA SER A 23 7.12 9.13 -10.18
C SER A 23 6.92 9.15 -11.68
N GLN A 24 7.72 9.97 -12.36
CA GLN A 24 7.76 10.03 -13.83
C GLN A 24 8.14 8.67 -14.42
N GLU A 25 9.10 7.97 -13.83
CA GLU A 25 9.56 6.67 -14.29
C GLU A 25 8.47 5.61 -14.21
N GLN A 26 7.70 5.58 -13.12
CA GLN A 26 6.55 4.67 -12.96
C GLN A 26 5.44 4.99 -13.96
N TYR A 27 5.17 6.27 -14.17
CA TYR A 27 4.18 6.73 -15.15
C TYR A 27 4.58 6.29 -16.57
N ASP A 28 5.80 6.60 -17.00
CA ASP A 28 6.29 6.30 -18.35
C ASP A 28 6.33 4.76 -18.61
N TYR A 29 6.80 4.00 -17.63
CA TYR A 29 6.78 2.54 -17.69
C TYR A 29 5.35 2.00 -17.82
N THR A 30 4.43 2.47 -16.98
CA THR A 30 3.04 2.01 -16.98
C THR A 30 2.36 2.38 -18.30
N GLN A 31 2.58 3.58 -18.83
CA GLN A 31 2.07 3.99 -20.14
C GLN A 31 2.60 3.10 -21.28
N ALA A 32 3.88 2.75 -21.24
CA ALA A 32 4.46 1.83 -22.22
C ALA A 32 3.81 0.42 -22.16
N GLN A 33 3.58 -0.08 -20.92
CA GLN A 33 2.92 -1.37 -20.71
C GLN A 33 1.45 -1.37 -21.12
N ILE A 34 0.70 -0.28 -20.91
CA ILE A 34 -0.68 -0.13 -21.40
C ILE A 34 -0.74 -0.34 -22.91
N LYS A 35 0.13 0.35 -23.65
CA LYS A 35 0.21 0.22 -25.11
C LYS A 35 0.64 -1.19 -25.56
N GLN A 36 1.65 -1.75 -24.92
CA GLN A 36 2.15 -3.09 -25.25
C GLN A 36 1.11 -4.19 -25.05
N ARG A 37 0.23 -4.02 -24.05
CA ARG A 37 -0.84 -4.97 -23.70
C ARG A 37 -2.17 -4.68 -24.39
N HIS A 38 -2.29 -3.60 -25.17
CA HIS A 38 -3.52 -3.14 -25.80
C HIS A 38 -4.66 -2.89 -24.79
N LEU A 39 -4.32 -2.22 -23.67
CA LEU A 39 -5.25 -1.93 -22.56
C LEU A 39 -5.65 -0.46 -22.47
N GLU A 40 -5.50 0.32 -23.55
CA GLU A 40 -5.73 1.77 -23.57
C GLU A 40 -7.17 2.17 -23.18
N GLU A 41 -8.14 1.29 -23.45
CA GLU A 41 -9.54 1.52 -23.10
C GLU A 41 -9.91 1.09 -21.67
N LYS A 42 -9.01 0.37 -20.97
CA LYS A 42 -9.28 -0.25 -19.66
C LYS A 42 -8.36 0.24 -18.54
N VAL A 43 -7.15 0.67 -18.88
CA VAL A 43 -6.16 1.07 -17.89
C VAL A 43 -5.71 2.49 -18.15
N HIS A 44 -5.87 3.32 -17.13
CA HIS A 44 -5.46 4.72 -17.15
C HIS A 44 -4.45 4.97 -16.06
N VAL A 45 -3.35 5.67 -16.36
CA VAL A 45 -2.39 6.13 -15.36
C VAL A 45 -2.25 7.65 -15.43
N GLN A 46 -2.20 8.29 -14.28
CA GLN A 46 -2.03 9.73 -14.15
C GLN A 46 -0.81 10.05 -13.29
N LEU A 47 0.03 10.97 -13.77
CA LEU A 47 1.09 11.57 -12.97
C LEU A 47 0.46 12.67 -12.12
N LYS A 48 -0.02 12.31 -10.93
CA LYS A 48 -0.89 13.18 -10.14
C LYS A 48 -0.82 12.84 -8.65
N ASP A 49 -0.90 13.87 -7.82
CA ASP A 49 -1.11 13.72 -6.37
C ASP A 49 -2.56 13.26 -6.08
N TYR A 50 -2.73 12.36 -5.10
CA TYR A 50 -4.06 11.86 -4.71
C TYR A 50 -5.01 12.99 -4.28
N ARG A 51 -4.50 14.10 -3.79
CA ARG A 51 -5.26 15.29 -3.38
C ARG A 51 -5.97 15.96 -4.54
N GLU A 52 -5.43 15.85 -5.74
CA GLU A 52 -5.92 16.45 -6.97
C GLU A 52 -6.85 15.52 -7.79
N VAL A 53 -6.92 14.25 -7.41
CA VAL A 53 -7.81 13.29 -8.07
C VAL A 53 -9.27 13.70 -7.87
N THR A 54 -10.03 13.58 -8.94
CA THR A 54 -11.48 13.83 -8.99
C THR A 54 -12.20 12.61 -9.55
N GLY A 55 -13.51 12.57 -9.38
CA GLY A 55 -14.35 11.46 -9.83
C GLY A 55 -14.77 10.55 -8.68
N GLN A 56 -15.62 9.59 -9.02
CA GLN A 56 -16.10 8.57 -8.10
C GLN A 56 -15.90 7.19 -8.71
N PHE A 57 -15.63 6.22 -7.84
CA PHE A 57 -15.26 4.85 -8.20
C PHE A 57 -16.06 3.87 -7.34
N ASP A 58 -16.36 2.71 -7.89
CA ASP A 58 -16.97 1.61 -7.14
C ASP A 58 -15.98 1.01 -6.13
N TYR A 59 -14.70 0.99 -6.51
CA TYR A 59 -13.61 0.44 -5.69
C TYR A 59 -12.43 1.40 -5.64
N VAL A 60 -11.81 1.49 -4.47
CA VAL A 60 -10.54 2.19 -4.25
C VAL A 60 -9.58 1.23 -3.58
N THR A 61 -8.37 1.08 -4.14
CA THR A 61 -7.31 0.32 -3.48
C THR A 61 -6.07 1.19 -3.27
N SER A 62 -5.44 1.05 -2.11
CA SER A 62 -4.20 1.75 -1.78
C SER A 62 -3.29 0.82 -1.01
N VAL A 63 -2.08 0.61 -1.53
CA VAL A 63 -1.10 -0.34 -0.99
C VAL A 63 0.22 0.37 -0.74
N GLY A 64 0.65 0.40 0.53
CA GLY A 64 1.93 1.00 0.94
C GLY A 64 2.01 2.49 0.64
N MET A 65 0.91 3.23 0.79
CA MET A 65 0.87 4.65 0.46
C MET A 65 0.71 5.53 1.71
N PHE A 66 -0.13 5.16 2.67
CA PHE A 66 -0.43 6.06 3.79
C PHE A 66 0.80 6.33 4.67
N GLU A 67 1.80 5.43 4.64
CA GLU A 67 3.10 5.61 5.32
C GLU A 67 3.90 6.80 4.78
N HIS A 68 3.55 7.27 3.58
CA HIS A 68 4.23 8.37 2.87
C HIS A 68 3.45 9.67 2.83
N VAL A 69 2.20 9.71 3.33
CA VAL A 69 1.39 10.94 3.29
C VAL A 69 1.72 11.91 4.44
N GLY A 70 2.40 11.42 5.47
CA GLY A 70 2.72 12.17 6.69
C GLY A 70 1.56 12.24 7.69
N LYS A 71 1.90 12.39 8.96
CA LYS A 71 0.95 12.37 10.08
C LYS A 71 -0.20 13.36 9.91
N GLU A 72 0.13 14.59 9.57
CA GLU A 72 -0.82 15.68 9.42
C GLU A 72 -1.84 15.46 8.30
N ASN A 73 -1.48 14.63 7.33
CA ASN A 73 -2.32 14.38 6.14
C ASN A 73 -3.18 13.12 6.25
N LEU A 74 -3.04 12.28 7.29
CA LEU A 74 -3.81 11.04 7.41
C LEU A 74 -5.33 11.29 7.40
N GLY A 75 -5.80 12.32 8.09
CA GLY A 75 -7.20 12.69 8.06
C GLY A 75 -7.70 13.08 6.66
N LEU A 76 -6.90 13.88 5.94
CA LEU A 76 -7.20 14.25 4.57
C LEU A 76 -7.20 13.02 3.64
N TYR A 77 -6.24 12.12 3.82
CA TYR A 77 -6.12 10.88 3.05
C TYR A 77 -7.40 10.03 3.15
N PHE A 78 -7.89 9.72 4.35
CA PHE A 78 -9.11 8.93 4.53
C PHE A 78 -10.38 9.67 4.06
N ASN A 79 -10.44 11.00 4.22
CA ASN A 79 -11.53 11.82 3.67
C ASN A 79 -11.55 11.76 2.13
N LYS A 80 -10.38 11.77 1.47
CA LYS A 80 -10.29 11.62 0.00
C LYS A 80 -10.75 10.23 -0.45
N ILE A 81 -10.37 9.16 0.24
CA ILE A 81 -10.86 7.80 -0.04
C ILE A 81 -12.40 7.78 0.04
N GLN A 82 -12.97 8.35 1.09
CA GLN A 82 -14.44 8.45 1.22
C GLN A 82 -15.08 9.23 0.07
N ALA A 83 -14.47 10.35 -0.33
CA ALA A 83 -14.96 11.18 -1.44
C ALA A 83 -14.90 10.47 -2.79
N PHE A 84 -13.87 9.64 -3.02
CA PHE A 84 -13.71 8.86 -4.25
C PHE A 84 -14.73 7.73 -4.39
N LEU A 85 -15.30 7.23 -3.30
CA LEU A 85 -16.25 6.13 -3.37
C LEU A 85 -17.65 6.61 -3.73
N VAL A 86 -18.33 5.88 -4.61
CA VAL A 86 -19.79 5.96 -4.75
C VAL A 86 -20.48 5.47 -3.47
N PRO A 87 -21.76 5.81 -3.21
CA PRO A 87 -22.51 5.20 -2.11
C PRO A 87 -22.53 3.66 -2.22
N GLY A 88 -22.14 2.96 -1.16
CA GLY A 88 -21.97 1.51 -1.15
C GLY A 88 -20.65 1.01 -1.74
N GLY A 89 -19.83 1.89 -2.28
CA GLY A 89 -18.50 1.58 -2.80
C GLY A 89 -17.53 1.13 -1.70
N ARG A 90 -16.48 0.44 -2.08
CA ARG A 90 -15.55 -0.26 -1.17
C ARG A 90 -14.12 0.21 -1.33
N ALA A 91 -13.38 0.25 -0.23
CA ALA A 91 -11.94 0.53 -0.27
C ALA A 91 -11.16 -0.58 0.43
N LEU A 92 -10.05 -1.00 -0.18
CA LEU A 92 -9.04 -1.84 0.44
C LEU A 92 -7.78 -1.01 0.68
N ILE A 93 -7.46 -0.78 1.94
CA ILE A 93 -6.28 -0.01 2.35
C ILE A 93 -5.31 -0.96 3.03
N HIS A 94 -4.14 -1.09 2.45
CA HIS A 94 -3.10 -1.99 2.91
C HIS A 94 -1.84 -1.19 3.23
N GLY A 95 -1.32 -1.32 4.43
CA GLY A 95 -0.09 -0.63 4.80
C GLY A 95 0.50 -1.04 6.14
N ILE A 96 1.71 -0.57 6.38
CA ILE A 96 2.46 -0.84 7.62
C ILE A 96 1.88 0.00 8.74
N THR A 97 1.66 -0.65 9.88
CA THR A 97 1.01 -0.05 11.05
C THR A 97 1.79 -0.40 12.31
N GLY A 98 2.04 0.59 13.16
CA GLY A 98 2.65 0.38 14.48
C GLY A 98 1.69 -0.28 15.45
N GLN A 99 2.20 -1.14 16.32
CA GLN A 99 1.41 -1.80 17.36
C GLN A 99 1.31 -0.97 18.65
N HIS A 100 2.20 0.01 18.80
CA HIS A 100 2.30 0.84 20.00
C HIS A 100 2.24 2.33 19.66
N GLU A 101 1.74 3.15 20.58
CA GLU A 101 1.79 4.60 20.44
C GLU A 101 3.24 5.10 20.52
N GLY A 102 3.57 6.09 19.68
CA GLY A 102 4.86 6.77 19.73
C GLY A 102 6.06 5.98 19.18
N ALA A 103 5.84 4.83 18.57
CA ALA A 103 6.94 4.01 18.03
C ALA A 103 7.74 4.76 16.95
N GLY A 104 7.09 5.58 16.14
CA GLY A 104 7.75 6.33 15.07
C GLY A 104 8.40 5.42 14.01
N VAL A 105 9.16 6.04 13.12
CA VAL A 105 10.04 5.34 12.19
C VAL A 105 11.45 5.31 12.77
N ASP A 106 12.10 4.15 12.76
CA ASP A 106 13.47 4.00 13.20
C ASP A 106 14.40 5.00 12.46
N PRO A 107 15.36 5.67 13.16
CA PRO A 107 16.25 6.65 12.55
C PRO A 107 17.01 6.14 11.33
N PHE A 108 17.45 4.88 11.33
CA PHE A 108 18.13 4.27 10.19
C PHE A 108 17.19 4.15 8.99
N ILE A 109 15.97 3.66 9.21
CA ILE A 109 14.95 3.55 8.16
C ILE A 109 14.59 4.93 7.61
N ASN A 110 14.39 5.91 8.47
CA ASN A 110 14.06 7.27 8.07
C ASN A 110 15.19 7.95 7.30
N GLN A 111 16.45 7.69 7.66
CA GLN A 111 17.59 8.33 7.02
C GLN A 111 17.96 7.69 5.67
N TYR A 112 17.89 6.37 5.56
CA TYR A 112 18.50 5.64 4.44
C TYR A 112 17.50 4.95 3.50
N ILE A 113 16.28 4.67 3.96
CA ILE A 113 15.32 3.85 3.19
C ILE A 113 14.09 4.65 2.82
N PHE A 114 13.37 5.23 3.81
CA PHE A 114 12.12 5.97 3.61
C PHE A 114 12.15 7.33 4.31
N PRO A 115 12.87 8.31 3.76
CA PRO A 115 12.94 9.65 4.34
C PRO A 115 11.56 10.29 4.48
N GLY A 116 11.24 10.79 5.67
CA GLY A 116 9.94 11.41 5.96
C GLY A 116 8.78 10.45 6.12
N GLY A 117 9.03 9.14 6.12
CA GLY A 117 8.00 8.13 6.39
C GLY A 117 7.39 8.28 7.77
N TYR A 118 6.11 7.95 7.89
CA TYR A 118 5.39 7.90 9.15
C TYR A 118 4.57 6.62 9.23
N ILE A 119 4.75 5.85 10.29
CA ILE A 119 3.98 4.63 10.54
C ILE A 119 2.93 4.94 11.60
N PRO A 120 1.65 5.12 11.22
CA PRO A 120 0.58 5.32 12.20
C PRO A 120 0.32 4.04 12.99
N ASN A 121 -0.11 4.14 14.24
CA ASN A 121 -0.59 2.97 14.96
C ASN A 121 -2.03 2.60 14.55
N VAL A 122 -2.47 1.40 14.93
CA VAL A 122 -3.81 0.89 14.57
C VAL A 122 -4.90 1.84 15.06
N ALA A 123 -4.83 2.31 16.30
CA ALA A 123 -5.86 3.18 16.89
C ALA A 123 -5.96 4.52 16.15
N GLU A 124 -4.83 5.08 15.73
CA GLU A 124 -4.77 6.30 14.92
C GLU A 124 -5.45 6.12 13.57
N ASN A 125 -5.16 5.04 12.86
CA ASN A 125 -5.84 4.72 11.59
C ASN A 125 -7.34 4.56 11.80
N LEU A 126 -7.77 3.79 12.80
CA LEU A 126 -9.20 3.59 13.11
C LEU A 126 -9.90 4.92 13.39
N LYS A 127 -9.27 5.81 14.15
CA LYS A 127 -9.80 7.15 14.44
C LYS A 127 -10.04 7.96 13.17
N HIS A 128 -9.08 7.98 12.25
CA HIS A 128 -9.20 8.71 10.99
C HIS A 128 -10.24 8.09 10.05
N ILE A 129 -10.32 6.76 9.97
CA ILE A 129 -11.33 6.03 9.20
C ILE A 129 -12.75 6.37 9.70
N MET A 130 -12.96 6.31 11.01
CA MET A 130 -14.26 6.68 11.62
C MET A 130 -14.62 8.15 11.39
N ALA A 131 -13.64 9.06 11.55
CA ALA A 131 -13.84 10.49 11.30
C ALA A 131 -14.23 10.77 9.82
N ALA A 132 -13.69 10.00 8.89
CA ALA A 132 -14.06 10.05 7.47
C ALA A 132 -15.42 9.39 7.16
N LYS A 133 -16.14 8.85 8.17
CA LYS A 133 -17.44 8.17 8.02
C LYS A 133 -17.38 6.93 7.10
N LEU A 134 -16.23 6.28 7.05
CA LEU A 134 -16.08 4.96 6.44
C LEU A 134 -16.46 3.88 7.47
N GLN A 135 -17.10 2.82 7.00
CA GLN A 135 -17.53 1.69 7.83
C GLN A 135 -16.56 0.51 7.64
N PHE A 136 -16.21 -0.15 8.74
CA PHE A 136 -15.38 -1.34 8.70
C PHE A 136 -16.20 -2.56 8.25
N SER A 137 -15.69 -3.29 7.28
CA SER A 137 -16.18 -4.60 6.90
C SER A 137 -15.25 -5.71 7.35
N ASP A 138 -13.94 -5.47 7.26
CA ASP A 138 -12.92 -6.39 7.73
C ASP A 138 -11.63 -5.66 8.09
N ILE A 139 -10.86 -6.25 9.00
CA ILE A 139 -9.52 -5.81 9.36
C ILE A 139 -8.66 -7.05 9.52
N GLU A 140 -7.67 -7.22 8.63
CA GLU A 140 -6.83 -8.40 8.61
C GLU A 140 -5.35 -8.05 8.86
N PRO A 141 -4.75 -8.52 9.96
CA PRO A 141 -3.32 -8.37 10.20
C PRO A 141 -2.54 -9.44 9.44
N LEU A 142 -1.50 -9.01 8.72
CA LEU A 142 -0.66 -9.85 7.87
C LEU A 142 0.81 -9.88 8.33
N ARG A 143 1.06 -9.60 9.61
CA ARG A 143 2.40 -9.50 10.20
C ARG A 143 3.33 -10.65 9.84
N ARG A 144 2.87 -11.89 10.06
CA ARG A 144 3.67 -13.10 9.80
C ARG A 144 3.92 -13.34 8.32
N HIS A 145 2.99 -12.93 7.46
CA HIS A 145 3.16 -12.99 6.01
C HIS A 145 4.26 -12.03 5.56
N TYR A 146 4.26 -10.81 6.11
CA TYR A 146 5.25 -9.82 5.72
C TYR A 146 6.65 -10.11 6.28
N GLN A 147 6.74 -10.67 7.51
CA GLN A 147 7.98 -11.25 8.02
C GLN A 147 8.57 -12.24 7.00
N LYS A 148 7.80 -13.23 6.56
CA LYS A 148 8.25 -14.23 5.58
C LYS A 148 8.61 -13.61 4.23
N THR A 149 7.87 -12.58 3.79
CA THR A 149 8.21 -11.86 2.57
C THR A 149 9.61 -11.26 2.65
N LEU A 150 9.94 -10.60 3.77
CA LEU A 150 11.26 -10.01 3.98
C LEU A 150 12.37 -11.06 4.10
N GLU A 151 12.11 -12.20 4.75
CA GLU A 151 13.03 -13.34 4.81
C GLU A 151 13.34 -13.89 3.41
N ILE A 152 12.30 -14.03 2.55
CA ILE A 152 12.45 -14.48 1.16
C ILE A 152 13.22 -13.43 0.35
N TRP A 153 12.90 -12.14 0.51
CA TRP A 153 13.65 -11.06 -0.15
C TRP A 153 15.13 -11.07 0.24
N TYR A 154 15.43 -11.28 1.53
CA TYR A 154 16.80 -11.40 1.98
C TYR A 154 17.51 -12.61 1.36
N HIS A 155 16.86 -13.77 1.35
CA HIS A 155 17.40 -14.97 0.70
C HIS A 155 17.66 -14.75 -0.80
N ASN A 156 16.72 -14.13 -1.52
CA ASN A 156 16.90 -13.80 -2.94
C ASN A 156 18.01 -12.79 -3.16
N TYR A 157 18.14 -11.80 -2.26
CA TYR A 157 19.22 -10.82 -2.29
C TYR A 157 20.61 -11.47 -2.19
N GLN A 158 20.78 -12.44 -1.31
CA GLN A 158 22.03 -13.18 -1.16
C GLN A 158 22.51 -13.86 -2.45
N GLN A 159 21.58 -14.26 -3.34
CA GLN A 159 21.94 -14.87 -4.62
C GLN A 159 22.59 -13.87 -5.60
N VAL A 160 22.35 -12.58 -5.42
CA VAL A 160 22.83 -11.50 -6.29
C VAL A 160 23.77 -10.52 -5.59
N GLU A 161 24.14 -10.78 -4.34
CA GLU A 161 24.97 -9.92 -3.47
C GLU A 161 26.25 -9.43 -4.17
N GLN A 162 27.01 -10.35 -4.78
CA GLN A 162 28.24 -9.99 -5.48
C GLN A 162 28.01 -9.00 -6.62
N GLN A 163 26.91 -9.16 -7.34
CA GLN A 163 26.53 -8.23 -8.42
C GLN A 163 26.14 -6.86 -7.85
N VAL A 164 25.45 -6.83 -6.70
CA VAL A 164 25.06 -5.59 -6.02
C VAL A 164 26.30 -4.88 -5.48
N VAL A 165 27.23 -5.58 -4.83
CA VAL A 165 28.50 -5.00 -4.36
C VAL A 165 29.29 -4.40 -5.52
N LYS A 166 29.38 -5.09 -6.65
CA LYS A 166 30.04 -4.60 -7.85
C LYS A 166 29.42 -3.30 -8.38
N ASN A 167 28.08 -3.20 -8.36
CA ASN A 167 27.37 -2.08 -8.97
C ASN A 167 27.21 -0.88 -8.02
N TYR A 168 27.02 -1.13 -6.71
CA TYR A 168 26.64 -0.11 -5.72
C TYR A 168 27.61 0.01 -4.54
N GLY A 169 28.57 -0.90 -4.43
CA GLY A 169 29.59 -0.94 -3.38
C GLY A 169 29.12 -1.59 -2.06
N GLU A 170 30.11 -1.95 -1.22
CA GLU A 170 29.88 -2.63 0.06
C GLU A 170 29.02 -1.84 1.06
N ARG A 171 29.05 -0.49 1.00
CA ARG A 171 28.25 0.34 1.91
C ARG A 171 26.75 0.15 1.65
N PHE A 172 26.35 0.12 0.38
CA PHE A 172 24.98 -0.14 -0.03
C PHE A 172 24.56 -1.55 0.36
N ASP A 173 25.42 -2.52 0.11
CA ASP A 173 25.20 -3.91 0.46
C ASP A 173 24.88 -4.09 1.97
N ARG A 174 25.75 -3.58 2.85
CA ARG A 174 25.54 -3.65 4.30
C ARG A 174 24.25 -2.93 4.73
N MET A 175 23.96 -1.78 4.15
CA MET A 175 22.73 -1.04 4.42
C MET A 175 21.49 -1.85 4.04
N TRP A 176 21.49 -2.47 2.86
CA TRP A 176 20.35 -3.22 2.34
C TRP A 176 20.11 -4.51 3.12
N GLN A 177 21.16 -5.24 3.46
CA GLN A 177 21.07 -6.42 4.31
C GLN A 177 20.52 -6.08 5.70
N LEU A 178 21.03 -5.00 6.31
CA LEU A 178 20.51 -4.52 7.60
C LEU A 178 19.03 -4.16 7.52
N TYR A 179 18.63 -3.44 6.47
CA TYR A 179 17.23 -3.09 6.24
C TYR A 179 16.32 -4.32 6.22
N LEU A 180 16.62 -5.30 5.36
CA LEU A 180 15.77 -6.48 5.19
C LEU A 180 15.65 -7.28 6.49
N GLN A 181 16.77 -7.51 7.19
CA GLN A 181 16.78 -8.29 8.42
C GLN A 181 16.17 -7.56 9.61
N ALA A 182 16.46 -6.26 9.78
CA ALA A 182 15.87 -5.46 10.85
C ALA A 182 14.35 -5.34 10.71
N CYS A 183 13.86 -5.16 9.47
CA CYS A 183 12.42 -5.14 9.21
C CYS A 183 11.77 -6.50 9.47
N ALA A 184 12.38 -7.61 9.04
CA ALA A 184 11.89 -8.97 9.34
C ALA A 184 11.78 -9.19 10.86
N ALA A 185 12.82 -8.82 11.62
CA ALA A 185 12.85 -8.91 13.08
C ALA A 185 11.78 -8.01 13.74
N ALA A 186 11.53 -6.80 13.21
CA ALA A 186 10.51 -5.90 13.74
C ALA A 186 9.09 -6.47 13.58
N PHE A 187 8.81 -7.13 12.45
CA PHE A 187 7.56 -7.87 12.24
C PHE A 187 7.49 -9.11 13.14
N GLU A 188 8.57 -9.87 13.27
CA GLU A 188 8.64 -11.05 14.15
C GLU A 188 8.36 -10.67 15.61
N ALA A 189 9.02 -9.63 16.11
CA ALA A 189 8.86 -9.13 17.47
C ALA A 189 7.49 -8.50 17.75
N GLY A 190 6.70 -8.20 16.71
CA GLY A 190 5.37 -7.56 16.86
C GLY A 190 5.42 -6.06 17.11
N ASN A 191 6.51 -5.38 16.77
CA ASN A 191 6.60 -3.93 16.88
C ASN A 191 5.75 -3.22 15.81
N ILE A 192 5.70 -3.82 14.63
CA ILE A 192 4.93 -3.37 13.47
C ILE A 192 4.12 -4.53 12.86
N ASP A 193 3.10 -4.17 12.12
CA ASP A 193 2.25 -5.08 11.35
C ASP A 193 2.03 -4.54 9.95
N VAL A 194 1.53 -5.35 9.04
CA VAL A 194 0.85 -4.91 7.83
C VAL A 194 -0.62 -5.24 8.01
N ILE A 195 -1.48 -4.24 7.86
CA ILE A 195 -2.92 -4.43 8.05
C ILE A 195 -3.66 -4.08 6.76
N GLN A 196 -4.61 -4.93 6.40
CA GLN A 196 -5.63 -4.64 5.39
C GLN A 196 -6.90 -4.17 6.07
N TYR A 197 -7.37 -2.98 5.70
CA TYR A 197 -8.65 -2.43 6.11
C TYR A 197 -9.61 -2.51 4.93
N LEU A 198 -10.62 -3.38 5.00
CA LEU A 198 -11.72 -3.39 4.05
C LEU A 198 -12.81 -2.45 4.56
N LEU A 199 -13.04 -1.38 3.84
CA LEU A 199 -13.90 -0.27 4.22
C LEU A 199 -15.05 -0.11 3.22
N VAL A 200 -16.19 0.42 3.69
CA VAL A 200 -17.36 0.68 2.85
C VAL A 200 -17.88 2.10 3.10
N LYS A 201 -18.31 2.80 2.05
CA LYS A 201 -19.04 4.06 2.14
C LYS A 201 -20.54 3.81 2.34
N ALA A 202 -21.14 4.43 3.34
CA ALA A 202 -22.59 4.33 3.59
C ALA A 202 -23.44 4.93 2.45
N PRO A 203 -24.70 4.43 2.22
CA PRO A 203 -25.31 3.26 2.85
C PRO A 203 -24.65 1.96 2.39
N SER A 204 -24.38 1.04 3.28
CA SER A 204 -23.41 -0.01 3.02
C SER A 204 -23.86 -1.39 3.51
N GLY A 205 -23.12 -2.40 3.07
CA GLY A 205 -23.17 -3.75 3.58
C GLY A 205 -24.14 -4.71 2.87
N THR A 206 -25.13 -4.21 2.16
CA THR A 206 -26.11 -5.09 1.48
C THR A 206 -25.53 -5.90 0.32
N GLY A 207 -24.38 -5.50 -0.21
CA GLY A 207 -23.69 -6.21 -1.30
C GLY A 207 -22.53 -7.09 -0.84
N LEU A 208 -22.28 -7.21 0.49
CA LEU A 208 -21.26 -8.11 1.02
C LEU A 208 -21.89 -9.39 1.57
N PRO A 209 -21.28 -10.56 1.34
CA PRO A 209 -21.69 -11.80 1.97
C PRO A 209 -21.70 -11.69 3.50
N MET A 210 -22.59 -12.46 4.16
CA MET A 210 -22.72 -12.46 5.61
C MET A 210 -21.57 -13.14 6.34
N THR A 211 -20.73 -13.88 5.62
CA THR A 211 -19.56 -14.59 6.14
C THR A 211 -18.29 -14.14 5.44
N ARG A 212 -17.12 -14.38 6.05
CA ARG A 212 -15.81 -14.02 5.50
C ARG A 212 -15.29 -14.96 4.39
N HIS A 213 -16.03 -15.97 3.97
CA HIS A 213 -15.60 -16.93 2.95
C HIS A 213 -15.13 -16.25 1.66
N TYR A 214 -15.83 -15.23 1.21
CA TYR A 214 -15.47 -14.46 0.00
C TYR A 214 -14.09 -13.80 0.00
N ILE A 215 -13.40 -13.76 1.15
CA ILE A 215 -12.04 -13.21 1.25
C ILE A 215 -11.01 -14.30 0.90
N TYR A 216 -11.37 -15.59 1.04
CA TYR A 216 -10.45 -16.72 0.94
C TYR A 216 -10.76 -17.66 -0.24
N ASP A 217 -11.87 -17.49 -0.92
CA ASP A 217 -12.29 -18.23 -2.11
C ASP A 217 -11.84 -17.50 -3.38
#